data_a82546ec612823adb51c69d7629fcbc1
#
_entry.id   a82546ec612823adb51c69d7629fcbc1
#
_cell.length_a   1.000
_cell.length_b   1.000
_cell.length_c   1.000
_cell.angle_alpha   90.00
_cell.angle_beta   90.00
_cell.angle_gamma   90.00
#
_symmetry.space_group_name_H-M   'P 1'
#
loop_
_entity.id
_entity.type
_entity.pdbx_description
1 polymer ?
#
loop_
_entity_poly.entity_id
_entity_poly.type
_entity_poly.pdbx_seq_one_letter_code
_entity_poly.pdbx_strand_id
1 'polypeptide(L)'
;MNTYLSLWGEDFNVGSSVEENKKVIDSIKNPKKGKSEVQKQLASKKLSIQDKLEIIKKEVYRILGKHIEDTIVIKTKEELKAYFDKAEVNGVMGIDTETDNSVDYLNCKIMGLCIYTPGMKQAYVPINHTDLSDKRLEWQLTENDIAE
;
A
#
# COMPACT_ATOMS: atom_id res chain seq x y z
N MET A 1 -26.21 -20.03 -2.05
CA MET A 1 -26.09 -18.98 -0.99
C MET A 1 -24.98 -19.39 -0.06
N ASN A 2 -23.78 -18.86 -0.23
CA ASN A 2 -22.66 -19.12 0.70
C ASN A 2 -22.65 -17.99 1.72
N THR A 3 -23.18 -18.28 2.89
CA THR A 3 -23.14 -17.36 4.03
C THR A 3 -21.79 -17.58 4.71
N TYR A 4 -20.86 -16.66 4.57
CA TYR A 4 -19.69 -16.59 5.43
C TYR A 4 -20.15 -15.99 6.75
N LEU A 5 -20.15 -16.80 7.80
CA LEU A 5 -20.34 -16.34 9.18
C LEU A 5 -19.21 -15.36 9.49
N SER A 6 -19.56 -14.09 9.71
CA SER A 6 -18.60 -13.12 10.19
C SER A 6 -18.22 -13.48 11.64
N LEU A 7 -16.94 -13.49 11.98
CA LEU A 7 -16.44 -13.70 13.34
C LEU A 7 -16.97 -12.64 14.33
N TRP A 8 -17.68 -11.61 13.87
CA TRP A 8 -18.07 -10.40 14.60
C TRP A 8 -19.58 -10.11 14.57
N GLY A 9 -20.42 -11.08 14.20
CA GLY A 9 -21.87 -11.05 14.48
C GLY A 9 -22.72 -10.00 13.76
N GLU A 10 -22.21 -9.25 12.80
CA GLU A 10 -23.00 -8.34 11.97
C GLU A 10 -22.90 -8.72 10.49
N ASP A 11 -24.06 -8.76 9.80
CA ASP A 11 -24.14 -9.04 8.38
C ASP A 11 -23.46 -7.93 7.56
N PHE A 12 -22.24 -8.18 7.14
CA PHE A 12 -21.54 -7.32 6.19
C PHE A 12 -22.21 -7.47 4.83
N ASN A 13 -22.94 -6.44 4.41
CA ASN A 13 -23.59 -6.41 3.09
C ASN A 13 -22.55 -6.15 1.99
N VAL A 14 -21.97 -7.21 1.45
CA VAL A 14 -20.93 -7.20 0.41
C VAL A 14 -21.52 -6.99 -1.00
N GLY A 15 -22.78 -6.64 -1.12
CA GLY A 15 -23.52 -6.65 -2.40
C GLY A 15 -22.98 -5.72 -3.49
N SER A 16 -22.41 -4.57 -3.14
CA SER A 16 -21.88 -3.62 -4.14
C SER A 16 -20.43 -3.94 -4.57
N SER A 17 -19.64 -4.55 -3.69
CA SER A 17 -18.23 -4.85 -3.97
C SER A 17 -18.02 -6.06 -4.89
N VAL A 18 -18.95 -7.01 -4.93
CA VAL A 18 -18.85 -8.23 -5.75
C VAL A 18 -19.02 -7.93 -7.23
N GLU A 19 -19.92 -7.03 -7.61
CA GLU A 19 -20.10 -6.64 -9.03
C GLU A 19 -18.94 -5.76 -9.54
N GLU A 20 -18.42 -4.86 -8.72
CA GLU A 20 -17.23 -4.07 -9.05
C GLU A 20 -15.99 -4.94 -9.17
N ASN A 21 -15.75 -5.83 -8.22
CA ASN A 21 -14.67 -6.78 -8.27
C ASN A 21 -14.78 -7.74 -9.46
N LYS A 22 -16.00 -8.15 -9.83
CA LYS A 22 -16.21 -8.98 -11.03
C LYS A 22 -15.85 -8.24 -12.32
N LYS A 23 -16.19 -6.93 -12.42
CA LYS A 23 -15.79 -6.09 -13.55
C LYS A 23 -14.26 -5.93 -13.63
N VAL A 24 -13.58 -5.77 -12.49
CA VAL A 24 -12.12 -5.71 -12.42
C VAL A 24 -11.49 -7.04 -12.82
N ILE A 25 -11.99 -8.17 -12.30
CA ILE A 25 -11.52 -9.52 -12.64
C ILE A 25 -11.77 -9.82 -14.13
N ASP A 26 -12.92 -9.44 -14.69
CA ASP A 26 -13.23 -9.62 -16.11
C ASP A 26 -12.34 -8.72 -17.00
N SER A 27 -11.97 -7.53 -16.54
CA SER A 27 -11.04 -6.65 -17.25
C SER A 27 -9.59 -7.19 -17.24
N ILE A 28 -9.21 -7.90 -16.17
CA ILE A 28 -7.91 -8.58 -16.05
C ILE A 28 -7.87 -9.85 -16.91
N LYS A 29 -8.95 -10.65 -16.89
CA LYS A 29 -9.05 -11.92 -17.66
C LYS A 29 -9.22 -11.69 -19.16
N ASN A 30 -9.85 -10.58 -19.55
CA ASN A 30 -10.04 -10.17 -20.94
C ASN A 30 -9.48 -8.78 -21.18
N PRO A 31 -8.15 -8.59 -21.19
CA PRO A 31 -7.57 -7.31 -21.56
C PRO A 31 -8.04 -6.99 -22.98
N LYS A 32 -8.75 -5.84 -23.10
CA LYS A 32 -9.15 -5.36 -24.43
C LYS A 32 -7.96 -5.47 -25.37
N LYS A 33 -8.09 -6.16 -26.50
CA LYS A 33 -7.04 -6.52 -27.46
C LYS A 33 -6.37 -5.31 -28.18
N GLY A 34 -6.26 -4.16 -27.55
CA GLY A 34 -5.58 -2.98 -28.05
C GLY A 34 -4.49 -2.53 -27.08
N LYS A 35 -3.32 -2.26 -27.58
CA LYS A 35 -2.27 -1.59 -26.79
C LYS A 35 -2.82 -0.25 -26.32
N SER A 36 -2.65 0.07 -25.02
CA SER A 36 -2.99 1.39 -24.49
C SER A 36 -2.16 2.48 -25.23
N GLU A 37 -2.64 3.73 -25.20
CA GLU A 37 -1.90 4.85 -25.79
C GLU A 37 -0.47 4.94 -25.24
N VAL A 38 -0.30 4.69 -23.93
CA VAL A 38 1.01 4.64 -23.28
C VAL A 38 1.88 3.52 -23.86
N GLN A 39 1.32 2.33 -24.07
CA GLN A 39 2.06 1.21 -24.68
C GLN A 39 2.43 1.51 -26.14
N LYS A 40 1.58 2.21 -26.88
CA LYS A 40 1.88 2.64 -28.26
C LYS A 40 3.02 3.67 -28.28
N GLN A 41 2.99 4.65 -27.36
CA GLN A 41 4.05 5.65 -27.22
C GLN A 41 5.38 5.01 -26.81
N LEU A 42 5.38 4.10 -25.84
CA LEU A 42 6.58 3.39 -25.39
C LEU A 42 7.19 2.49 -26.48
N ALA A 43 6.37 1.94 -27.38
CA ALA A 43 6.83 1.13 -28.51
C ALA A 43 7.44 1.97 -29.64
N SER A 44 7.32 3.30 -29.60
CA SER A 44 7.90 4.18 -30.62
C SER A 44 9.42 4.13 -30.59
N LYS A 45 10.04 3.78 -31.73
CA LYS A 45 11.50 3.80 -31.91
C LYS A 45 12.10 5.22 -31.94
N LYS A 46 11.25 6.26 -32.08
CA LYS A 46 11.68 7.66 -32.17
C LYS A 46 11.92 8.31 -30.80
N LEU A 47 11.43 7.72 -29.72
CA LEU A 47 11.58 8.26 -28.37
C LEU A 47 12.92 7.79 -27.75
N SER A 48 13.63 8.71 -27.11
CA SER A 48 14.79 8.39 -26.29
C SER A 48 14.37 7.55 -25.06
N ILE A 49 15.35 6.93 -24.39
CA ILE A 49 15.11 6.20 -23.14
C ILE A 49 14.57 7.16 -22.07
N GLN A 50 15.09 8.39 -22.03
CA GLN A 50 14.64 9.42 -21.07
C GLN A 50 13.19 9.81 -21.30
N ASP A 51 12.80 10.05 -22.56
CA ASP A 51 11.40 10.36 -22.90
C ASP A 51 10.45 9.22 -22.47
N LYS A 52 10.86 7.97 -22.68
CA LYS A 52 10.09 6.80 -22.27
C LYS A 52 9.94 6.71 -20.75
N LEU A 53 11.02 6.99 -20.01
CA LEU A 53 10.97 7.04 -18.54
C LEU A 53 10.04 8.13 -18.04
N GLU A 54 10.04 9.31 -18.66
CA GLU A 54 9.11 10.39 -18.29
C GLU A 54 7.64 10.03 -18.55
N ILE A 55 7.36 9.33 -19.66
CA ILE A 55 6.01 8.82 -19.94
C ILE A 55 5.58 7.81 -18.88
N ILE A 56 6.46 6.89 -18.50
CA ILE A 56 6.19 5.90 -17.45
C ILE A 56 5.94 6.59 -16.11
N LYS A 57 6.80 7.54 -15.71
CA LYS A 57 6.63 8.31 -14.48
C LYS A 57 5.27 9.00 -14.43
N LYS A 58 4.91 9.73 -15.49
CA LYS A 58 3.61 10.42 -15.58
C LYS A 58 2.44 9.46 -15.41
N GLU A 59 2.50 8.29 -16.06
CA GLU A 59 1.44 7.30 -15.96
C GLU A 59 1.38 6.66 -14.55
N VAL A 60 2.52 6.38 -13.95
CA VAL A 60 2.61 5.92 -12.55
C VAL A 60 1.99 6.94 -11.60
N TYR A 61 2.35 8.23 -11.72
CA TYR A 61 1.74 9.28 -10.89
C TYR A 61 0.25 9.46 -11.16
N ARG A 62 -0.20 9.29 -12.39
CA ARG A 62 -1.64 9.34 -12.71
C ARG A 62 -2.43 8.22 -12.02
N ILE A 63 -1.84 7.01 -11.97
CA ILE A 63 -2.48 5.83 -11.35
C ILE A 63 -2.39 5.90 -9.82
N LEU A 64 -1.21 6.25 -9.30
CA LEU A 64 -0.91 6.20 -7.87
C LEU A 64 -1.20 7.52 -7.15
N GLY A 65 -1.35 8.64 -7.87
CA GLY A 65 -1.44 9.98 -7.29
C GLY A 65 -2.47 10.09 -6.17
N LYS A 66 -3.68 9.55 -6.40
CA LYS A 66 -4.74 9.53 -5.40
C LYS A 66 -4.34 8.69 -4.17
N HIS A 67 -3.69 7.55 -4.36
CA HIS A 67 -3.25 6.68 -3.27
C HIS A 67 -2.10 7.31 -2.48
N ILE A 68 -1.20 8.04 -3.15
CA ILE A 68 -0.10 8.78 -2.50
C ILE A 68 -0.68 9.90 -1.62
N GLU A 69 -1.67 10.65 -2.11
CA GLU A 69 -2.35 11.70 -1.35
C GLU A 69 -3.11 11.18 -0.13
N ASP A 70 -3.62 9.94 -0.22
CA ASP A 70 -4.34 9.26 0.85
C ASP A 70 -3.44 8.47 1.81
N THR A 71 -2.12 8.52 1.61
CA THR A 71 -1.14 7.84 2.47
C THR A 71 -0.32 8.86 3.25
N ILE A 72 -0.08 8.57 4.52
CA ILE A 72 0.83 9.33 5.39
C ILE A 72 2.00 8.47 5.83
N VAL A 73 3.13 9.11 6.15
CA VAL A 73 4.29 8.45 6.75
C VAL A 73 4.41 8.91 8.19
N ILE A 74 4.28 7.97 9.12
CA ILE A 74 4.42 8.21 10.56
C ILE A 74 5.90 8.13 10.93
N LYS A 75 6.41 9.18 11.55
CA LYS A 75 7.84 9.32 11.86
C LYS A 75 8.12 9.52 13.34
N THR A 76 7.09 9.78 14.14
CA THR A 76 7.24 10.03 15.58
C THR A 76 6.33 9.12 16.40
N LYS A 77 6.71 8.89 17.67
CA LYS A 77 5.89 8.13 18.63
C LYS A 77 4.52 8.78 18.85
N GLU A 78 4.49 10.10 18.89
CA GLU A 78 3.25 10.87 19.13
C GLU A 78 2.27 10.67 17.97
N GLU A 79 2.75 10.68 16.72
CA GLU A 79 1.93 10.39 15.54
C GLU A 79 1.41 8.96 15.57
N LEU A 80 2.27 7.99 15.92
CA LEU A 80 1.91 6.58 16.01
C LEU A 80 0.85 6.36 17.10
N LYS A 81 1.08 6.94 18.29
CA LYS A 81 0.13 6.88 19.39
C LYS A 81 -1.23 7.46 19.01
N ALA A 82 -1.26 8.65 18.41
CA ALA A 82 -2.51 9.28 17.97
C ALA A 82 -3.27 8.40 16.95
N TYR A 83 -2.53 7.67 16.11
CA TYR A 83 -3.12 6.73 15.17
C TYR A 83 -3.74 5.52 15.88
N PHE A 84 -3.04 4.94 16.85
CA PHE A 84 -3.53 3.82 17.66
C PHE A 84 -4.70 4.21 18.55
N ASP A 85 -4.66 5.37 19.19
CA ASP A 85 -5.79 5.91 19.98
C ASP A 85 -7.06 5.98 19.12
N LYS A 86 -6.92 6.37 17.85
CA LYS A 86 -8.06 6.41 16.92
C LYS A 86 -8.51 5.00 16.50
N ALA A 87 -7.58 4.07 16.30
CA ALA A 87 -7.89 2.68 15.98
C ALA A 87 -8.61 1.99 17.15
N GLU A 88 -8.21 2.28 18.39
CA GLU A 88 -8.88 1.79 19.58
C GLU A 88 -10.34 2.25 19.64
N VAL A 89 -10.60 3.55 19.40
CA VAL A 89 -11.96 4.09 19.32
C VAL A 89 -12.79 3.42 18.22
N ASN A 90 -12.16 3.10 17.09
CA ASN A 90 -12.83 2.43 15.96
C ASN A 90 -13.03 0.93 16.20
N GLY A 91 -12.30 0.31 17.16
CA GLY A 91 -12.36 -1.12 17.47
C GLY A 91 -11.78 -2.03 16.38
N VAL A 92 -11.14 -1.47 15.33
CA VAL A 92 -10.56 -2.25 14.22
C VAL A 92 -9.35 -1.53 13.62
N MET A 93 -8.31 -2.31 13.32
CA MET A 93 -7.13 -1.85 12.58
C MET A 93 -6.61 -2.98 11.69
N GLY A 94 -6.30 -2.67 10.43
CA GLY A 94 -5.53 -3.52 9.54
C GLY A 94 -4.04 -3.25 9.73
N ILE A 95 -3.23 -4.29 9.82
CA ILE A 95 -1.77 -4.22 9.91
C ILE A 95 -1.17 -5.17 8.90
N ASP A 96 -0.16 -4.70 8.17
CA ASP A 96 0.70 -5.52 7.32
C ASP A 96 2.15 -5.15 7.58
N THR A 97 3.04 -6.15 7.55
CA THR A 97 4.46 -5.98 7.87
C THR A 97 5.31 -6.09 6.61
N GLU A 98 6.21 -5.12 6.42
CA GLU A 98 7.24 -5.17 5.39
C GLU A 98 8.55 -5.68 6.00
N THR A 99 9.18 -6.66 5.36
CA THR A 99 10.41 -7.30 5.86
C THR A 99 11.51 -7.26 4.80
N ASP A 100 12.77 -7.35 5.24
CA ASP A 100 13.95 -7.39 4.37
C ASP A 100 14.14 -8.74 3.66
N ASN A 101 13.53 -9.80 4.17
CA ASN A 101 13.64 -11.15 3.62
C ASN A 101 12.32 -11.92 3.76
N SER A 102 11.56 -12.00 2.69
CA SER A 102 10.29 -12.73 2.66
C SER A 102 10.42 -14.25 2.66
N VAL A 103 11.63 -14.79 2.44
CA VAL A 103 11.88 -16.24 2.34
C VAL A 103 12.26 -16.84 3.70
N ASP A 104 13.00 -16.08 4.51
CA ASP A 104 13.44 -16.50 5.86
C ASP A 104 12.77 -15.66 6.93
N TYR A 105 11.51 -15.96 7.22
CA TYR A 105 10.72 -15.24 8.21
C TYR A 105 11.23 -15.35 9.65
N LEU A 106 12.11 -16.33 9.95
CA LEU A 106 12.69 -16.49 11.29
C LEU A 106 13.85 -15.52 11.54
N ASN A 107 14.55 -15.10 10.48
CA ASN A 107 15.71 -14.22 10.54
C ASN A 107 15.49 -12.88 9.81
N CYS A 108 14.28 -12.59 9.34
CA CYS A 108 13.98 -11.32 8.70
C CYS A 108 13.87 -10.18 9.72
N LYS A 109 14.20 -8.97 9.27
CA LYS A 109 13.98 -7.74 10.03
C LYS A 109 12.71 -7.06 9.54
N ILE A 110 11.95 -6.48 10.44
CA ILE A 110 10.83 -5.63 10.07
C ILE A 110 11.40 -4.31 9.53
N MET A 111 11.06 -4.01 8.28
CA MET A 111 11.45 -2.76 7.60
C MET A 111 10.42 -1.66 7.83
N GLY A 112 9.16 -2.03 8.03
CA GLY A 112 8.09 -1.09 8.29
C GLY A 112 6.75 -1.78 8.52
N LEU A 113 5.77 -0.98 8.91
CA LEU A 113 4.37 -1.40 9.06
C LEU A 113 3.48 -0.58 8.14
N CYS A 114 2.58 -1.24 7.43
CA CYS A 114 1.43 -0.61 6.79
C CYS A 114 0.23 -0.74 7.72
N ILE A 115 -0.38 0.37 8.12
CA ILE A 115 -1.52 0.37 9.04
C ILE A 115 -2.69 1.15 8.48
N TYR A 116 -3.90 0.68 8.78
CA TYR A 116 -5.13 1.34 8.39
C TYR A 116 -6.23 1.15 9.44
N THR A 117 -6.93 2.23 9.74
CA THR A 117 -8.20 2.20 10.50
C THR A 117 -9.24 3.09 9.81
N PRO A 118 -10.54 2.73 9.83
CA PRO A 118 -11.59 3.54 9.21
C PRO A 118 -11.59 4.99 9.67
N GLY A 119 -11.75 5.92 8.72
CA GLY A 119 -11.75 7.37 8.98
C GLY A 119 -10.38 8.01 9.15
N MET A 120 -9.30 7.23 9.01
CA MET A 120 -7.93 7.73 8.91
C MET A 120 -7.36 7.48 7.51
N LYS A 121 -6.32 8.22 7.15
CA LYS A 121 -5.52 7.90 5.95
C LYS A 121 -4.74 6.61 6.20
N GLN A 122 -4.43 5.87 5.14
CA GLN A 122 -3.47 4.78 5.22
C GLN A 122 -2.13 5.32 5.74
N ALA A 123 -1.46 4.57 6.59
CA ALA A 123 -0.19 5.02 7.16
C ALA A 123 0.90 3.98 6.95
N TYR A 124 2.10 4.47 6.66
CA TYR A 124 3.32 3.69 6.64
C TYR A 124 4.23 4.14 7.79
N VAL A 125 4.70 3.18 8.56
CA VAL A 125 5.61 3.39 9.71
C VAL A 125 6.97 2.79 9.34
N PRO A 126 7.94 3.59 8.86
CA PRO A 126 9.29 3.10 8.57
C PRO A 126 10.08 2.82 9.86
N ILE A 127 10.84 1.71 9.88
CA ILE A 127 11.55 1.24 11.07
C ILE A 127 13.04 1.04 10.79
N ASN A 128 13.41 0.18 9.85
CA ASN A 128 14.79 -0.24 9.60
C ASN A 128 15.29 0.09 8.19
N HIS A 129 14.77 1.15 7.56
CA HIS A 129 15.26 1.58 6.27
C HIS A 129 16.67 2.16 6.35
N THR A 130 17.45 1.89 5.31
CA THR A 130 18.81 2.40 5.13
C THR A 130 18.90 3.28 3.90
N ASP A 131 19.93 4.12 3.85
CA ASP A 131 20.31 4.82 2.63
C ASP A 131 21.14 3.89 1.70
N LEU A 132 21.61 4.43 0.56
CA LEU A 132 22.42 3.69 -0.41
C LEU A 132 23.80 3.25 0.13
N SER A 133 24.19 3.70 1.32
CA SER A 133 25.42 3.34 2.01
C SER A 133 25.18 2.40 3.19
N ASP A 134 24.01 1.76 3.23
CA ASP A 134 23.55 0.89 4.32
C ASP A 134 23.48 1.57 5.70
N LYS A 135 23.51 2.90 5.73
CA LYS A 135 23.33 3.65 6.97
C LYS A 135 21.84 3.81 7.26
N ARG A 136 21.43 3.47 8.48
CA ARG A 136 20.06 3.62 8.95
C ARG A 136 19.62 5.10 8.86
N LEU A 137 18.41 5.32 8.34
CA LEU A 137 17.80 6.66 8.27
C LEU A 137 17.41 7.12 9.68
N GLU A 138 17.75 8.37 10.04
CA GLU A 138 17.59 8.89 11.41
C GLU A 138 16.15 9.30 11.73
N TRP A 139 15.34 9.59 10.68
CA TRP A 139 13.98 10.14 10.81
C TRP A 139 12.87 9.08 10.97
N GLN A 140 13.19 7.83 11.21
CA GLN A 140 12.26 6.72 11.36
C GLN A 140 12.21 6.22 12.81
N LEU A 141 11.13 5.54 13.15
CA LEU A 141 10.97 4.90 14.46
C LEU A 141 11.91 3.71 14.61
N THR A 142 12.15 3.29 15.85
CA THR A 142 12.85 2.05 16.18
C THR A 142 11.87 0.95 16.55
N GLU A 143 12.31 -0.29 16.57
CA GLU A 143 11.52 -1.42 17.06
C GLU A 143 11.05 -1.21 18.50
N ASN A 144 11.90 -0.61 19.36
CA ASN A 144 11.54 -0.29 20.74
C ASN A 144 10.44 0.79 20.83
N ASP A 145 10.42 1.74 19.88
CA ASP A 145 9.39 2.77 19.84
C ASP A 145 8.00 2.22 19.53
N ILE A 146 7.93 1.03 18.96
CA ILE A 146 6.69 0.36 18.57
C ILE A 146 6.25 -0.65 19.63
N ALA A 147 7.21 -1.20 20.40
CA ALA A 147 6.95 -2.20 21.44
C ALA A 147 6.39 -1.62 22.74
N GLU A 148 6.47 -0.31 22.95
CA GLU A 148 5.90 0.42 24.11
C GLU A 148 4.44 0.78 23.88
#